data_24a7538bdff4e847c06903b81485fd19
#
_entry.id   24a7538bdff4e847c06903b81485fd19
#
_cell.length_a   1.000
_cell.length_b   1.000
_cell.length_c   1.000
_cell.angle_alpha   90.00
_cell.angle_beta   90.00
_cell.angle_gamma   90.00
#
_symmetry.space_group_name_H-M   'P 1'
#
loop_
_entity.id
_entity.type
_entity.pdbx_description
1 polymer ?
#
loop_
_entity_poly.entity_id
_entity_poly.type
_entity_poly.pdbx_seq_one_letter_code
_entity_poly.pdbx_strand_id
1 'polypeptide(L)'
;MTDESIDQSEPKRDGAFVAFRYRNFRWMWSASLLSSSGSWLQMVAVPYVIYTITGSGAWLGFAGFLGYAPMVVTGPYAGAVADRFDRRKVLIIGGIIQAAITFVLWFEWVSGVRNIAFFLVILTLGAFAGGFTVASWQSFVTELVPREHLLNAVTL
;
A
#
# COMPACT_ATOMS: atom_id res chain seq x y z
N MET A 1 -4.16 34.90 -48.14
CA MET A 1 -3.07 33.95 -47.95
C MET A 1 -2.48 34.31 -46.60
N THR A 2 -3.19 33.91 -45.54
CA THR A 2 -2.91 34.22 -44.11
C THR A 2 -2.22 32.98 -43.55
N ASP A 3 -0.94 33.15 -43.29
CA ASP A 3 -0.07 32.16 -42.66
C ASP A 3 -0.45 32.08 -41.18
N GLU A 4 -1.29 31.08 -40.83
CA GLU A 4 -1.66 30.79 -39.47
C GLU A 4 -0.57 29.87 -38.88
N SER A 5 0.51 30.55 -38.44
CA SER A 5 1.59 29.89 -37.67
C SER A 5 0.95 29.28 -36.40
N ILE A 6 0.70 28.00 -36.47
CA ILE A 6 0.31 27.15 -35.32
C ILE A 6 1.46 27.27 -34.33
N ASP A 7 1.26 28.09 -33.30
CA ASP A 7 2.12 28.16 -32.13
C ASP A 7 2.07 26.79 -31.42
N GLN A 8 2.93 25.89 -31.85
CA GLN A 8 3.24 24.65 -31.14
C GLN A 8 4.13 25.03 -29.95
N SER A 9 3.53 25.64 -28.93
CA SER A 9 4.15 25.72 -27.64
C SER A 9 4.37 24.29 -27.14
N GLU A 10 5.60 23.79 -27.32
CA GLU A 10 6.04 22.52 -26.75
C GLU A 10 5.62 22.46 -25.27
N PRO A 11 4.99 21.37 -24.80
CA PRO A 11 4.68 21.23 -23.39
C PRO A 11 6.02 21.33 -22.63
N LYS A 12 6.18 22.40 -21.84
CA LYS A 12 7.30 22.57 -20.91
C LYS A 12 7.50 21.22 -20.22
N ARG A 13 8.61 20.56 -20.48
CA ARG A 13 9.07 19.39 -19.73
C ARG A 13 9.41 19.88 -18.33
N ASP A 14 8.38 20.04 -17.52
CA ASP A 14 8.54 20.28 -16.10
C ASP A 14 9.31 19.07 -15.55
N GLY A 15 10.49 19.35 -14.97
CA GLY A 15 11.39 18.29 -14.51
C GLY A 15 10.68 17.33 -13.55
N ALA A 16 11.09 16.06 -13.53
CA ALA A 16 10.53 14.97 -12.71
C ALA A 16 10.32 15.35 -11.22
N PHE A 17 10.98 16.40 -10.75
CA PHE A 17 10.93 16.86 -9.35
C PHE A 17 9.98 18.04 -9.09
N VAL A 18 9.20 18.51 -10.07
CA VAL A 18 8.27 19.64 -9.87
C VAL A 18 7.21 19.32 -8.83
N ALA A 19 6.78 18.06 -8.73
CA ALA A 19 5.82 17.59 -7.72
C ALA A 19 6.34 17.80 -6.28
N PHE A 20 7.64 17.74 -6.05
CA PHE A 20 8.26 18.00 -4.74
C PHE A 20 8.20 19.46 -4.27
N ARG A 21 7.83 20.39 -5.15
CA ARG A 21 7.60 21.79 -4.79
C ARG A 21 6.36 21.96 -3.91
N TYR A 22 5.40 21.04 -4.01
CA TYR A 22 4.17 21.07 -3.22
C TYR A 22 4.39 20.42 -1.85
N ARG A 23 4.16 21.19 -0.77
CA ARG A 23 4.33 20.74 0.62
C ARG A 23 3.54 19.46 0.92
N ASN A 24 2.30 19.37 0.44
CA ASN A 24 1.43 18.22 0.65
C ASN A 24 1.96 16.96 -0.06
N PHE A 25 2.54 17.12 -1.26
CA PHE A 25 3.15 16.02 -1.99
C PHE A 25 4.38 15.46 -1.24
N ARG A 26 5.22 16.33 -0.69
CA ARG A 26 6.40 15.89 0.10
C ARG A 26 6.00 15.06 1.31
N TRP A 27 4.97 15.51 2.06
CA TRP A 27 4.47 14.75 3.22
C TRP A 27 3.89 13.40 2.80
N MET A 28 3.09 13.36 1.74
CA MET A 28 2.52 12.14 1.21
C MET A 28 3.62 11.18 0.73
N TRP A 29 4.59 11.68 -0.01
CA TRP A 29 5.68 10.88 -0.55
C TRP A 29 6.58 10.31 0.56
N SER A 30 6.96 11.11 1.55
CA SER A 30 7.75 10.62 2.69
C SER A 30 6.99 9.60 3.54
N ALA A 31 5.70 9.79 3.77
CA ALA A 31 4.85 8.82 4.45
C ALA A 31 4.75 7.50 3.66
N SER A 32 4.58 7.57 2.33
CA SER A 32 4.55 6.40 1.45
C SER A 32 5.88 5.65 1.45
N LEU A 33 7.00 6.38 1.39
CA LEU A 33 8.33 5.77 1.43
C LEU A 33 8.55 5.01 2.74
N LEU A 34 8.20 5.64 3.88
CA LEU A 34 8.32 5.01 5.19
C LEU A 34 7.43 3.78 5.32
N SER A 35 6.17 3.88 4.87
CA SER A 35 5.22 2.77 4.86
C SER A 35 5.69 1.62 3.96
N SER A 36 6.18 1.93 2.76
CA SER A 36 6.71 0.93 1.83
C SER A 36 7.94 0.22 2.40
N SER A 37 8.85 0.97 3.02
CA SER A 37 10.04 0.39 3.69
C SER A 37 9.61 -0.57 4.80
N GLY A 38 8.62 -0.22 5.61
CA GLY A 38 8.03 -1.10 6.62
C GLY A 38 7.43 -2.38 6.02
N SER A 39 6.72 -2.26 4.90
CA SER A 39 6.13 -3.40 4.20
C SER A 39 7.20 -4.36 3.64
N TRP A 40 8.29 -3.84 3.08
CA TRP A 40 9.42 -4.66 2.64
C TRP A 40 10.11 -5.39 3.79
N LEU A 41 10.30 -4.71 4.94
CA LEU A 41 10.82 -5.36 6.14
C LEU A 41 9.90 -6.47 6.63
N GLN A 42 8.59 -6.24 6.64
CA GLN A 42 7.60 -7.24 7.03
C GLN A 42 7.60 -8.44 6.08
N MET A 43 7.79 -8.21 4.77
CA MET A 43 7.88 -9.27 3.76
C MET A 43 9.03 -10.26 4.04
N VAL A 44 10.11 -9.80 4.65
CA VAL A 44 11.24 -10.64 5.06
C VAL A 44 11.04 -11.20 6.48
N ALA A 45 10.57 -10.37 7.40
CA ALA A 45 10.44 -10.73 8.81
C ALA A 45 9.38 -11.82 9.05
N VAL A 46 8.23 -11.74 8.36
CA VAL A 46 7.13 -12.71 8.56
C VAL A 46 7.56 -14.14 8.20
N PRO A 47 8.12 -14.44 7.01
CA PRO A 47 8.65 -15.76 6.70
C PRO A 47 9.73 -16.24 7.68
N TYR A 48 10.62 -15.34 8.08
CA TYR A 48 11.66 -15.65 9.06
C TYR A 48 11.07 -16.11 10.40
N VAL A 49 10.11 -15.38 10.94
CA VAL A 49 9.41 -15.70 12.20
C VAL A 49 8.72 -17.05 12.08
N ILE A 50 7.95 -17.28 11.02
CA ILE A 50 7.21 -18.53 10.80
C ILE A 50 8.17 -19.71 10.72
N TYR A 51 9.26 -19.58 9.98
CA TYR A 51 10.25 -20.64 9.88
C TYR A 51 10.95 -20.91 11.21
N THR A 52 11.27 -19.87 11.97
CA THR A 52 11.90 -19.99 13.30
C THR A 52 10.97 -20.71 14.30
N ILE A 53 9.66 -20.51 14.22
CA ILE A 53 8.68 -21.15 15.10
C ILE A 53 8.42 -22.59 14.69
N THR A 54 8.31 -22.88 13.38
CA THR A 54 7.79 -24.14 12.86
C THR A 54 8.87 -25.09 12.30
N GLY A 55 10.01 -24.55 11.87
CA GLY A 55 11.04 -25.31 11.17
C GLY A 55 10.60 -25.90 9.82
N SER A 56 9.45 -25.49 9.26
CA SER A 56 8.80 -26.15 8.13
C SER A 56 8.48 -25.20 6.99
N GLY A 57 8.94 -25.56 5.77
CA GLY A 57 8.60 -24.84 4.54
C GLY A 57 7.13 -24.90 4.17
N ALA A 58 6.40 -25.95 4.58
CA ALA A 58 4.95 -26.06 4.35
C ALA A 58 4.18 -24.93 5.06
N TRP A 59 4.59 -24.55 6.26
CA TRP A 59 4.01 -23.42 6.98
C TRP A 59 4.29 -22.09 6.30
N LEU A 60 5.43 -21.93 5.63
CA LEU A 60 5.71 -20.75 4.82
C LEU A 60 4.74 -20.64 3.64
N GLY A 61 4.52 -21.74 2.92
CA GLY A 61 3.57 -21.78 1.81
C GLY A 61 2.14 -21.48 2.27
N PHE A 62 1.73 -22.06 3.39
CA PHE A 62 0.40 -21.82 3.97
C PHE A 62 0.23 -20.37 4.42
N ALA A 63 1.22 -19.78 5.06
CA ALA A 63 1.19 -18.37 5.44
C ALA A 63 1.17 -17.45 4.22
N GLY A 64 1.94 -17.77 3.17
CA GLY A 64 1.87 -17.05 1.90
C GLY A 64 0.47 -17.10 1.29
N PHE A 65 -0.16 -18.27 1.28
CA PHE A 65 -1.55 -18.40 0.84
C PHE A 65 -2.49 -17.52 1.67
N LEU A 66 -2.42 -17.58 3.00
CA LEU A 66 -3.23 -16.76 3.90
C LEU A 66 -2.97 -15.25 3.75
N GLY A 67 -1.76 -14.85 3.36
CA GLY A 67 -1.41 -13.46 3.10
C GLY A 67 -2.00 -12.90 1.81
N TYR A 68 -2.25 -13.75 0.79
CA TYR A 68 -2.75 -13.31 -0.52
C TYR A 68 -4.21 -13.69 -0.80
N ALA A 69 -4.70 -14.83 -0.27
CA ALA A 69 -6.07 -15.29 -0.51
C ALA A 69 -7.14 -14.26 -0.10
N PRO A 70 -7.01 -13.54 1.03
CA PRO A 70 -7.96 -12.49 1.39
C PRO A 70 -8.04 -11.37 0.34
N MET A 71 -6.95 -11.03 -0.31
CA MET A 71 -6.92 -9.99 -1.34
C MET A 71 -7.78 -10.37 -2.57
N VAL A 72 -7.80 -11.63 -2.94
CA VAL A 72 -8.65 -12.14 -4.03
C VAL A 72 -10.12 -12.01 -3.65
N VAL A 73 -10.47 -12.32 -2.40
CA VAL A 73 -11.85 -12.21 -1.90
C VAL A 73 -12.28 -10.75 -1.76
N THR A 74 -11.40 -9.89 -1.24
CA THR A 74 -11.73 -8.47 -1.00
C THR A 74 -11.71 -7.63 -2.28
N GLY A 75 -10.98 -8.03 -3.33
CA GLY A 75 -10.82 -7.27 -4.56
C GLY A 75 -12.14 -6.74 -5.16
N PRO A 76 -13.15 -7.58 -5.41
CA PRO A 76 -14.44 -7.13 -5.94
C PRO A 76 -15.18 -6.14 -5.03
N TYR A 77 -15.04 -6.29 -3.71
CA TYR A 77 -15.70 -5.43 -2.72
C TYR A 77 -14.93 -4.14 -2.46
N ALA A 78 -13.62 -4.17 -2.61
CA ALA A 78 -12.74 -3.03 -2.34
C ALA A 78 -13.03 -1.86 -3.29
N GLY A 79 -13.34 -2.14 -4.56
CA GLY A 79 -13.80 -1.14 -5.51
C GLY A 79 -15.09 -0.47 -5.06
N ALA A 80 -16.10 -1.26 -4.70
CA ALA A 80 -17.39 -0.74 -4.23
C ALA A 80 -17.27 0.09 -2.93
N VAL A 81 -16.34 -0.27 -2.04
CA VAL A 81 -16.04 0.50 -0.82
C VAL A 81 -15.33 1.80 -1.18
N ALA A 82 -14.36 1.78 -2.09
CA ALA A 82 -13.63 2.96 -2.54
C ALA A 82 -14.55 3.98 -3.23
N ASP A 83 -15.63 3.52 -3.89
CA ASP A 83 -16.62 4.39 -4.56
C ASP A 83 -17.65 4.98 -3.59
N ARG A 84 -17.96 4.29 -2.48
CA ARG A 84 -19.00 4.72 -1.52
C ARG A 84 -18.49 5.55 -0.36
N PHE A 85 -17.25 5.37 0.01
CA PHE A 85 -16.64 6.02 1.18
C PHE A 85 -15.59 7.04 0.76
N ASP A 86 -15.39 8.04 1.60
CA ASP A 86 -14.30 9.00 1.47
C ASP A 86 -12.95 8.25 1.48
N ARG A 87 -12.27 8.23 0.34
CA ARG A 87 -11.00 7.51 0.12
C ARG A 87 -9.95 7.85 1.18
N ARG A 88 -9.91 9.12 1.60
CA ARG A 88 -9.00 9.57 2.65
C ARG A 88 -9.28 8.87 3.98
N LYS A 89 -10.56 8.71 4.33
CA LYS A 89 -10.96 8.01 5.56
C LYS A 89 -10.61 6.52 5.50
N VAL A 90 -10.84 5.88 4.36
CA VAL A 90 -10.49 4.47 4.15
C VAL A 90 -8.98 4.25 4.30
N LEU A 91 -8.15 5.13 3.72
CA LEU A 91 -6.69 5.05 3.83
C LEU A 91 -6.21 5.27 5.28
N ILE A 92 -6.78 6.25 6.00
CA ILE A 92 -6.39 6.52 7.39
C ILE A 92 -6.79 5.35 8.29
N ILE A 93 -8.03 4.87 8.19
CA ILE A 93 -8.53 3.75 9.00
C ILE A 93 -7.74 2.48 8.68
N GLY A 94 -7.54 2.17 7.39
CA GLY A 94 -6.74 1.03 6.96
C GLY A 94 -5.30 1.09 7.47
N GLY A 95 -4.68 2.27 7.44
CA GLY A 95 -3.34 2.50 7.99
C GLY A 95 -3.28 2.28 9.50
N ILE A 96 -4.28 2.75 10.25
CA ILE A 96 -4.37 2.52 11.71
C ILE A 96 -4.53 1.03 12.02
N ILE A 97 -5.42 0.34 11.29
CA ILE A 97 -5.62 -1.10 11.44
C ILE A 97 -4.31 -1.86 11.14
N GLN A 98 -3.64 -1.51 10.06
CA GLN A 98 -2.37 -2.14 9.68
C GLN A 98 -1.28 -1.91 10.73
N ALA A 99 -1.18 -0.70 11.27
CA ALA A 99 -0.25 -0.38 12.35
C ALA A 99 -0.55 -1.19 13.63
N ALA A 100 -1.83 -1.31 14.01
CA ALA A 100 -2.25 -2.11 15.16
C ALA A 100 -1.92 -3.60 14.97
N ILE A 101 -2.18 -4.16 13.78
CA ILE A 101 -1.86 -5.55 13.44
C ILE A 101 -0.34 -5.79 13.52
N THR A 102 0.45 -4.92 12.92
CA THR A 102 1.92 -5.02 12.97
C THR A 102 2.44 -4.92 14.40
N PHE A 103 1.84 -4.04 15.21
CA PHE A 103 2.18 -3.91 16.63
C PHE A 103 1.85 -5.18 17.41
N VAL A 104 0.71 -5.82 17.17
CA VAL A 104 0.31 -7.08 17.81
C VAL A 104 1.28 -8.21 17.44
N LEU A 105 1.67 -8.33 16.17
CA LEU A 105 2.66 -9.33 15.72
C LEU A 105 4.03 -9.10 16.36
N TRP A 106 4.46 -7.84 16.46
CA TRP A 106 5.69 -7.48 17.15
C TRP A 106 5.63 -7.82 18.63
N PHE A 107 4.52 -7.48 19.30
CA PHE A 107 4.32 -7.75 20.73
C PHE A 107 4.30 -9.24 21.04
N GLU A 108 3.65 -10.06 20.21
CA GLU A 108 3.66 -11.52 20.31
C GLU A 108 5.11 -12.06 20.27
N TRP A 109 5.90 -11.57 19.31
CA TRP A 109 7.30 -11.98 19.18
C TRP A 109 8.14 -11.62 20.40
N VAL A 110 8.03 -10.36 20.88
CA VAL A 110 8.81 -9.87 22.04
C VAL A 110 8.38 -10.52 23.35
N SER A 111 7.10 -10.82 23.52
CA SER A 111 6.56 -11.49 24.70
C SER A 111 6.98 -12.97 24.83
N GLY A 112 7.65 -13.52 23.81
CA GLY A 112 8.05 -14.91 23.79
C GLY A 112 6.92 -15.90 23.55
N VAL A 113 5.69 -15.42 23.34
CA VAL A 113 4.55 -16.22 22.93
C VAL A 113 4.76 -16.63 21.49
N ARG A 114 4.91 -17.92 21.22
CA ARG A 114 5.17 -18.47 19.88
C ARG A 114 4.02 -19.32 19.40
N ASN A 115 2.84 -18.72 19.33
CA ASN A 115 1.65 -19.41 18.87
C ASN A 115 1.42 -19.15 17.38
N ILE A 116 1.83 -20.12 16.55
CA ILE A 116 1.72 -20.01 15.09
C ILE A 116 0.27 -19.79 14.62
N ALA A 117 -0.73 -20.39 15.29
CA ALA A 117 -2.13 -20.22 14.90
C ALA A 117 -2.59 -18.78 15.12
N PHE A 118 -2.25 -18.18 16.27
CA PHE A 118 -2.57 -16.79 16.57
C PHE A 118 -1.86 -15.85 15.58
N PHE A 119 -0.57 -16.08 15.33
CA PHE A 119 0.21 -15.31 14.36
C PHE A 119 -0.42 -15.30 12.97
N LEU A 120 -0.84 -16.47 12.48
CA LEU A 120 -1.48 -16.61 11.17
C LEU A 120 -2.87 -15.95 11.12
N VAL A 121 -3.66 -16.01 12.19
CA VAL A 121 -4.95 -15.30 12.26
C VAL A 121 -4.74 -13.79 12.15
N ILE A 122 -3.81 -13.23 12.91
CA ILE A 122 -3.50 -11.78 12.87
C ILE A 122 -2.96 -11.37 11.50
N LEU A 123 -2.07 -12.18 10.91
CA LEU A 123 -1.56 -11.97 9.56
C LEU A 123 -2.70 -11.93 8.52
N THR A 124 -3.63 -12.87 8.60
CA THR A 124 -4.78 -12.97 7.69
C THR A 124 -5.71 -11.76 7.82
N LEU A 125 -5.98 -11.31 9.05
CA LEU A 125 -6.75 -10.08 9.29
C LEU A 125 -6.06 -8.86 8.67
N GLY A 126 -4.73 -8.77 8.75
CA GLY A 126 -3.93 -7.75 8.07
C GLY A 126 -4.06 -7.78 6.55
N ALA A 127 -4.05 -8.97 5.97
CA ALA A 127 -4.23 -9.15 4.54
C ALA A 127 -5.64 -8.70 4.07
N PHE A 128 -6.69 -8.97 4.84
CA PHE A 128 -8.03 -8.44 4.56
C PHE A 128 -8.06 -6.91 4.60
N ALA A 129 -7.53 -6.29 5.64
CA ALA A 129 -7.46 -4.83 5.76
C ALA A 129 -6.62 -4.20 4.62
N GLY A 130 -5.50 -4.84 4.25
CA GLY A 130 -4.62 -4.43 3.16
C GLY A 130 -5.33 -4.40 1.81
N GLY A 131 -6.19 -5.38 1.51
CA GLY A 131 -6.93 -5.47 0.27
C GLY A 131 -7.79 -4.21 0.00
N PHE A 132 -8.47 -3.69 1.00
CA PHE A 132 -9.26 -2.45 0.88
C PHE A 132 -8.37 -1.21 0.70
N THR A 133 -7.22 -1.18 1.35
CA THR A 133 -6.30 -0.05 1.29
C THR A 133 -5.66 0.09 -0.10
N VAL A 134 -5.27 -1.02 -0.73
CA VAL A 134 -4.65 -1.03 -2.06
C VAL A 134 -5.58 -0.44 -3.13
N ALA A 135 -6.85 -0.84 -3.16
CA ALA A 135 -7.83 -0.31 -4.11
C ALA A 135 -8.07 1.20 -3.92
N SER A 136 -8.18 1.64 -2.66
CA SER A 136 -8.36 3.05 -2.32
C SER A 136 -7.14 3.89 -2.68
N TRP A 137 -5.93 3.35 -2.53
CA TRP A 137 -4.68 4.02 -2.89
C TRP A 137 -4.59 4.26 -4.41
N GLN A 138 -4.85 3.25 -5.22
CA GLN A 138 -4.83 3.37 -6.68
C GLN A 138 -5.79 4.45 -7.18
N SER A 139 -6.99 4.51 -6.61
CA SER A 139 -7.98 5.53 -6.95
C SER A 139 -7.60 6.93 -6.45
N PHE A 140 -6.92 7.03 -5.30
CA PHE A 140 -6.52 8.31 -4.70
C PHE A 140 -5.39 8.98 -5.48
N VAL A 141 -4.42 8.22 -5.98
CA VAL A 141 -3.30 8.76 -6.77
C VAL A 141 -3.79 9.43 -8.05
N THR A 142 -4.83 8.89 -8.69
CA THR A 142 -5.40 9.46 -9.92
C THR A 142 -6.13 10.80 -9.70
N GLU A 143 -6.57 11.10 -8.46
CA GLU A 143 -7.20 12.38 -8.11
C GLU A 143 -6.22 13.48 -7.73
N LEU A 144 -5.03 13.11 -7.24
CA LEU A 144 -4.04 14.07 -6.72
C LEU A 144 -3.26 14.77 -7.83
N VAL A 145 -3.23 14.21 -9.04
CA VAL A 145 -2.42 14.73 -10.13
C VAL A 145 -3.32 15.13 -11.30
N PRO A 146 -3.26 16.39 -11.79
CA PRO A 146 -3.93 16.80 -13.01
C PRO A 146 -3.60 15.85 -14.16
N ARG A 147 -4.56 15.58 -15.05
CA ARG A 147 -4.43 14.58 -16.13
C ARG A 147 -3.18 14.80 -17.00
N GLU A 148 -2.70 16.03 -17.09
CA GLU A 148 -1.51 16.43 -17.86
C GLU A 148 -0.20 15.90 -17.28
N HIS A 149 -0.16 15.58 -15.96
CA HIS A 149 1.03 15.12 -15.25
C HIS A 149 0.92 13.68 -14.73
N LEU A 150 -0.18 12.97 -15.04
CA LEU A 150 -0.40 11.58 -14.58
C LEU A 150 0.70 10.62 -15.03
N LEU A 151 1.20 10.76 -16.27
CA LEU A 151 2.27 9.92 -16.78
C LEU A 151 3.57 10.07 -15.98
N ASN A 152 3.90 11.29 -15.55
CA ASN A 152 5.10 11.54 -14.74
C ASN A 152 4.95 11.05 -13.28
N ALA A 153 3.73 11.07 -12.74
CA ALA A 153 3.48 10.64 -11.35
C ALA A 153 3.42 9.11 -11.20
N VAL A 154 3.11 8.38 -12.27
CA VAL A 154 3.03 6.91 -12.27
C VAL A 154 4.39 6.26 -12.58
N THR A 155 5.32 7.00 -13.18
CA THR A 155 6.67 6.51 -13.53
C THR A 155 7.74 6.79 -12.47
N LEU A 156 7.40 7.48 -11.38
CA LEU A 156 8.25 7.71 -10.19
C LEU A 156 7.93 6.71 -9.08
#